data_723217bd623e5b69643380f5f40e1394
#
_entry.id   723217bd623e5b69643380f5f40e1394
#
_cell.length_a   1.000
_cell.length_b   1.000
_cell.length_c   1.000
_cell.angle_alpha   90.00
_cell.angle_beta   90.00
_cell.angle_gamma   90.00
#
_symmetry.space_group_name_H-M   'P 1'
#
loop_
_entity.id
_entity.type
_entity.pdbx_description
1 polymer ?
#
loop_
_entity_poly.entity_id
_entity_poly.type
_entity_poly.pdbx_seq_one_letter_code
_entity_poly.pdbx_strand_id
1 'polypeptide(L)'
;MHVEAIDRLDSFEAFEALLAEPGPWIGGFDFPFGLPRSAVAELGWPLDWVALVGHCASLSRTEFRARLDAHRQARAFGDRYAHRTVDRPAGSHSPLKLVNPPVALMFLEGAPRLARAGVRVPGVCAGDDSRIAIEAYPGYLVRSITRASYKSDTRSKQTPERAEARARVLAALTRADHCLEVALTAPPDILAQAQSDASGDTLDAIVCALQAGWAARAPGFGLPDGVDPLEGWIAGVAQVNV
;
A
#
# COMPACT_ATOMS: atom_id res chain seq x y z
N MET A 1 -11.80 -14.27 -6.32
CA MET A 1 -10.51 -13.97 -6.99
C MET A 1 -9.69 -15.24 -7.05
N HIS A 2 -9.04 -15.52 -8.19
CA HIS A 2 -8.15 -16.67 -8.34
C HIS A 2 -6.70 -16.19 -8.46
N VAL A 3 -5.80 -16.76 -7.66
CA VAL A 3 -4.34 -16.53 -7.76
C VAL A 3 -3.75 -17.65 -8.62
N GLU A 4 -3.06 -17.31 -9.69
CA GLU A 4 -2.47 -18.26 -10.62
C GLU A 4 -1.00 -18.51 -10.35
N ALA A 5 -0.27 -17.47 -9.96
CA ALA A 5 1.16 -17.51 -9.70
C ALA A 5 1.58 -16.51 -8.62
N ILE A 6 2.73 -16.75 -8.04
CA ILE A 6 3.45 -15.82 -7.17
C ILE A 6 4.87 -15.71 -7.69
N ASP A 7 5.24 -14.50 -8.09
CA ASP A 7 6.57 -14.18 -8.55
C ASP A 7 7.26 -13.24 -7.56
N ARG A 8 8.57 -13.38 -7.43
CA ARG A 8 9.40 -12.49 -6.64
C ARG A 8 10.20 -11.58 -7.56
N LEU A 9 10.04 -10.28 -7.35
CA LEU A 9 10.82 -9.27 -8.04
C LEU A 9 12.01 -8.86 -7.15
N ASP A 10 13.23 -9.13 -7.60
CA ASP A 10 14.44 -8.90 -6.80
C ASP A 10 15.10 -7.54 -7.10
N SER A 11 14.53 -6.74 -8.00
CA SER A 11 15.07 -5.42 -8.35
C SER A 11 13.98 -4.41 -8.73
N PHE A 12 14.32 -3.13 -8.69
CA PHE A 12 13.43 -2.07 -9.17
C PHE A 12 13.26 -2.10 -10.69
N GLU A 13 14.25 -2.56 -11.43
CA GLU A 13 14.16 -2.73 -12.89
C GLU A 13 13.11 -3.78 -13.25
N ALA A 14 13.06 -4.90 -12.51
CA ALA A 14 12.02 -5.92 -12.68
C ALA A 14 10.63 -5.38 -12.33
N PHE A 15 10.52 -4.56 -11.29
CA PHE A 15 9.28 -3.88 -10.94
C PHE A 15 8.84 -2.87 -12.01
N GLU A 16 9.77 -2.07 -12.55
CA GLU A 16 9.49 -1.12 -13.63
C GLU A 16 9.10 -1.84 -14.93
N ALA A 17 9.71 -3.00 -15.21
CA ALA A 17 9.31 -3.85 -16.34
C ALA A 17 7.88 -4.38 -16.18
N LEU A 18 7.49 -4.82 -14.97
CA LEU A 18 6.12 -5.22 -14.67
C LEU A 18 5.11 -4.07 -14.89
N LEU A 19 5.45 -2.85 -14.45
CA LEU A 19 4.59 -1.68 -14.67
C LEU A 19 4.46 -1.32 -16.15
N ALA A 20 5.43 -1.68 -16.97
CA ALA A 20 5.45 -1.41 -18.43
C ALA A 20 4.72 -2.49 -19.24
N GLU A 21 4.29 -3.60 -18.63
CA GLU A 21 3.54 -4.64 -19.34
C GLU A 21 2.27 -4.07 -19.96
N PRO A 22 1.91 -4.51 -21.20
CA PRO A 22 0.69 -4.06 -21.86
C PRO A 22 -0.56 -4.39 -21.04
N GLY A 23 -1.50 -3.46 -21.01
CA GLY A 23 -2.82 -3.70 -20.40
C GLY A 23 -3.70 -4.69 -21.21
N PRO A 24 -4.87 -5.08 -20.69
CA PRO A 24 -5.45 -4.52 -19.47
C PRO A 24 -4.99 -5.21 -18.17
N TRP A 25 -4.60 -4.45 -17.18
CA TRP A 25 -4.36 -4.94 -15.84
C TRP A 25 -4.73 -3.92 -14.76
N ILE A 26 -4.98 -4.41 -13.54
CA ILE A 26 -5.09 -3.62 -12.32
C ILE A 26 -4.17 -4.22 -11.25
N GLY A 27 -3.29 -3.41 -10.69
CA GLY A 27 -2.33 -3.81 -9.65
C GLY A 27 -2.63 -3.15 -8.31
N GLY A 28 -2.52 -3.92 -7.22
CA GLY A 28 -2.56 -3.42 -5.85
C GLY A 28 -1.15 -3.34 -5.27
N PHE A 29 -0.75 -2.18 -4.74
CA PHE A 29 0.62 -1.94 -4.27
C PHE A 29 0.63 -1.51 -2.81
N ASP A 30 1.40 -2.21 -1.96
CA ASP A 30 1.53 -1.94 -0.52
C ASP A 30 2.59 -0.85 -0.26
N PHE A 31 2.31 0.35 -0.73
CA PHE A 31 3.04 1.56 -0.34
C PHE A 31 2.12 2.79 -0.52
N PRO A 32 2.36 3.89 0.22
CA PRO A 32 1.52 5.08 0.07
C PRO A 32 1.73 5.74 -1.30
N PHE A 33 0.63 6.13 -1.92
CA PHE A 33 0.68 6.82 -3.21
C PHE A 33 0.82 8.33 -3.06
N GLY A 34 0.49 8.88 -1.88
CA GLY A 34 0.58 10.29 -1.60
C GLY A 34 1.04 10.61 -0.19
N LEU A 35 1.19 11.91 0.07
CA LEU A 35 1.60 12.47 1.36
C LEU A 35 0.48 13.36 1.93
N PRO A 36 0.42 13.54 3.27
CA PRO A 36 -0.55 14.45 3.88
C PRO A 36 -0.41 15.87 3.32
N ARG A 37 -1.49 16.43 2.79
CA ARG A 37 -1.51 17.78 2.19
C ARG A 37 -0.93 18.84 3.12
N SER A 38 -1.26 18.77 4.41
CA SER A 38 -0.74 19.70 5.41
C SER A 38 0.79 19.68 5.50
N ALA A 39 1.38 18.47 5.53
CA ALA A 39 2.83 18.30 5.58
C ALA A 39 3.51 18.78 4.29
N VAL A 40 2.92 18.50 3.13
CA VAL A 40 3.44 18.96 1.83
C VAL A 40 3.46 20.49 1.79
N ALA A 41 2.39 21.15 2.26
CA ALA A 41 2.32 22.61 2.35
C ALA A 41 3.35 23.18 3.36
N GLU A 42 3.47 22.57 4.55
CA GLU A 42 4.44 22.98 5.58
C GLU A 42 5.90 22.83 5.11
N LEU A 43 6.19 21.82 4.27
CA LEU A 43 7.50 21.61 3.66
C LEU A 43 7.79 22.56 2.48
N GLY A 44 6.78 23.31 2.00
CA GLY A 44 6.88 24.13 0.80
C GLY A 44 7.06 23.30 -0.49
N TRP A 45 6.58 22.07 -0.51
CA TRP A 45 6.66 21.19 -1.66
C TRP A 45 5.48 21.38 -2.62
N PRO A 46 5.59 20.93 -3.88
CA PRO A 46 4.51 21.10 -4.86
C PRO A 46 3.18 20.48 -4.40
N LEU A 47 2.06 21.18 -4.63
CA LEU A 47 0.71 20.73 -4.29
C LEU A 47 -0.01 20.03 -5.45
N ASP A 48 0.69 19.72 -6.52
CA ASP A 48 0.29 18.82 -7.60
C ASP A 48 1.00 17.48 -7.43
N TRP A 49 0.31 16.37 -7.60
CA TRP A 49 0.88 15.05 -7.30
C TRP A 49 2.07 14.69 -8.20
N VAL A 50 1.96 14.94 -9.52
CA VAL A 50 3.05 14.63 -10.46
C VAL A 50 4.29 15.48 -10.15
N ALA A 51 4.07 16.77 -9.86
CA ALA A 51 5.14 17.67 -9.48
C ALA A 51 5.74 17.29 -8.11
N LEU A 52 4.92 16.84 -7.15
CA LEU A 52 5.36 16.38 -5.83
C LEU A 52 6.26 15.15 -5.94
N VAL A 53 5.81 14.11 -6.64
CA VAL A 53 6.60 12.87 -6.77
C VAL A 53 7.87 13.10 -7.58
N GLY A 54 7.82 14.00 -8.59
CA GLY A 54 9.00 14.44 -9.34
C GLY A 54 10.00 15.20 -8.46
N HIS A 55 9.51 16.11 -7.61
CA HIS A 55 10.33 16.80 -6.62
C HIS A 55 10.98 15.82 -5.64
N CYS A 56 10.21 14.90 -5.07
CA CYS A 56 10.75 13.91 -4.14
C CYS A 56 11.80 13.03 -4.82
N ALA A 57 11.57 12.60 -6.07
CA ALA A 57 12.53 11.81 -6.84
C ALA A 57 13.83 12.55 -7.19
N SER A 58 13.81 13.89 -7.22
CA SER A 58 15.01 14.71 -7.45
C SER A 58 15.90 14.84 -6.23
N LEU A 59 15.38 14.52 -5.04
CA LEU A 59 16.15 14.53 -3.79
C LEU A 59 16.93 13.21 -3.66
N SER A 60 18.14 13.29 -3.12
CA SER A 60 18.78 12.10 -2.62
C SER A 60 18.00 11.52 -1.43
N ARG A 61 18.13 10.22 -1.20
CA ARG A 61 17.52 9.55 -0.03
C ARG A 61 17.90 10.23 1.29
N THR A 62 19.12 10.74 1.39
CA THR A 62 19.61 11.46 2.58
C THR A 62 18.90 12.80 2.75
N GLU A 63 18.78 13.58 1.68
CA GLU A 63 18.08 14.88 1.70
C GLU A 63 16.60 14.71 2.01
N PHE A 64 15.93 13.74 1.38
CA PHE A 64 14.53 13.43 1.66
C PHE A 64 14.32 13.10 3.15
N ARG A 65 15.16 12.22 3.71
CA ARG A 65 15.12 11.89 5.15
C ARG A 65 15.35 13.11 6.02
N ALA A 66 16.36 13.93 5.71
CA ALA A 66 16.69 15.13 6.49
C ALA A 66 15.54 16.13 6.51
N ARG A 67 14.85 16.35 5.37
CA ARG A 67 13.66 17.22 5.28
C ARG A 67 12.52 16.72 6.16
N LEU A 68 12.21 15.42 6.09
CA LEU A 68 11.14 14.84 6.91
C LEU A 68 11.49 14.80 8.40
N ASP A 69 12.75 14.54 8.76
CA ASP A 69 13.19 14.59 10.16
C ASP A 69 13.13 16.01 10.72
N ALA A 70 13.54 17.03 9.97
CA ALA A 70 13.42 18.42 10.36
C ALA A 70 11.95 18.82 10.56
N HIS A 71 11.07 18.47 9.62
CA HIS A 71 9.63 18.69 9.74
C HIS A 71 9.06 18.03 11.00
N ARG A 72 9.39 16.76 11.24
CA ARG A 72 8.97 16.01 12.43
C ARG A 72 9.43 16.66 13.74
N GLN A 73 10.67 17.19 13.77
CA GLN A 73 11.26 17.82 14.96
C GLN A 73 10.64 19.18 15.26
N ALA A 74 10.19 19.90 14.24
CA ALA A 74 9.52 21.19 14.40
C ALA A 74 8.08 21.08 14.95
N ARG A 75 7.48 19.87 14.94
CA ARG A 75 6.11 19.63 15.42
C ARG A 75 6.07 19.21 16.88
N ALA A 76 4.96 19.51 17.56
CA ALA A 76 4.74 19.15 18.96
C ALA A 76 4.79 17.63 19.18
N PHE A 77 5.22 17.25 20.37
CA PHE A 77 5.19 15.83 20.79
C PHE A 77 3.73 15.33 20.76
N GLY A 78 3.47 14.22 20.11
CA GLY A 78 2.12 13.67 19.91
C GLY A 78 1.54 14.00 18.52
N ASP A 79 2.00 15.05 17.86
CA ASP A 79 1.58 15.45 16.51
C ASP A 79 2.74 15.44 15.50
N ARG A 80 3.79 14.70 15.78
CA ARG A 80 5.02 14.64 14.99
C ARG A 80 4.84 14.11 13.57
N TYR A 81 3.78 13.33 13.34
CA TYR A 81 3.47 12.76 12.05
C TYR A 81 2.09 13.21 11.62
N ALA A 82 2.02 14.04 10.59
CA ALA A 82 0.76 14.29 9.91
C ALA A 82 0.24 13.02 9.26
N HIS A 83 -1.07 12.86 9.22
CA HIS A 83 -1.74 11.73 8.58
C HIS A 83 -2.58 12.21 7.41
N ARG A 84 -2.66 11.37 6.38
CA ARG A 84 -3.66 11.54 5.33
C ARG A 84 -5.06 11.25 5.90
N THR A 85 -6.07 11.73 5.23
CA THR A 85 -7.47 11.48 5.61
C THR A 85 -7.77 9.99 5.75
N VAL A 86 -7.19 9.15 4.88
CA VAL A 86 -7.38 7.68 4.87
C VAL A 86 -6.63 6.94 5.96
N ASP A 87 -5.52 7.48 6.48
CA ASP A 87 -4.60 6.71 7.34
C ASP A 87 -5.23 6.28 8.67
N ARG A 88 -6.02 7.17 9.31
CA ARG A 88 -6.68 6.84 10.58
C ARG A 88 -7.78 5.78 10.42
N PRO A 89 -8.74 5.91 9.48
CA PRO A 89 -9.70 4.85 9.21
C PRO A 89 -9.06 3.52 8.80
N ALA A 90 -7.99 3.58 7.99
CA ALA A 90 -7.23 2.40 7.62
C ALA A 90 -6.43 1.80 8.78
N GLY A 91 -6.18 2.57 9.86
CA GLY A 91 -5.25 2.22 10.92
C GLY A 91 -3.82 2.06 10.41
N SER A 92 -3.46 2.80 9.36
CA SER A 92 -2.12 2.79 8.79
C SER A 92 -1.18 3.75 9.53
N HIS A 93 0.11 3.56 9.32
CA HIS A 93 1.10 4.55 9.74
C HIS A 93 1.07 5.76 8.80
N SER A 94 1.47 6.91 9.33
CA SER A 94 1.71 8.09 8.50
C SER A 94 2.73 7.79 7.40
N PRO A 95 2.51 8.24 6.15
CA PRO A 95 3.47 8.11 5.06
C PRO A 95 4.76 8.93 5.27
N LEU A 96 4.84 9.75 6.31
CA LEU A 96 6.07 10.48 6.71
C LEU A 96 6.98 9.66 7.62
N LYS A 97 6.59 8.45 8.04
CA LYS A 97 7.34 7.62 8.96
C LYS A 97 8.59 7.05 8.30
N LEU A 98 9.76 7.27 8.92
CA LEU A 98 11.07 6.88 8.38
C LEU A 98 11.65 5.58 8.93
N VAL A 99 11.03 5.03 9.98
CA VAL A 99 11.53 3.82 10.69
C VAL A 99 10.38 2.93 11.16
N ASN A 100 10.56 1.64 11.03
CA ASN A 100 9.75 0.56 11.62
C ASN A 100 8.22 0.68 11.42
N PRO A 101 7.66 0.58 10.24
CA PRO A 101 8.30 0.48 8.92
C PRO A 101 8.72 1.84 8.36
N PRO A 102 9.64 1.88 7.38
CA PRO A 102 10.07 3.13 6.76
C PRO A 102 9.13 3.56 5.62
N VAL A 103 7.86 3.84 5.94
CA VAL A 103 6.77 4.10 4.99
C VAL A 103 7.09 5.24 4.02
N ALA A 104 7.77 6.29 4.51
CA ALA A 104 8.20 7.42 3.69
C ALA A 104 9.20 7.00 2.58
N LEU A 105 10.05 6.02 2.86
CA LEU A 105 10.97 5.50 1.85
C LEU A 105 10.27 4.59 0.84
N MET A 106 9.20 3.91 1.24
CA MET A 106 8.34 3.16 0.31
C MET A 106 7.64 4.10 -0.67
N PHE A 107 7.13 5.24 -0.18
CA PHE A 107 6.62 6.31 -1.05
C PHE A 107 7.69 6.83 -2.01
N LEU A 108 8.88 7.18 -1.49
CA LEU A 108 9.98 7.72 -2.29
C LEU A 108 10.39 6.79 -3.45
N GLU A 109 10.36 5.49 -3.21
CA GLU A 109 10.71 4.50 -4.22
C GLU A 109 9.52 4.14 -5.14
N GLY A 110 8.31 4.02 -4.60
CA GLY A 110 7.14 3.52 -5.34
C GLY A 110 6.43 4.58 -6.17
N ALA A 111 6.01 5.68 -5.56
CA ALA A 111 5.15 6.67 -6.23
C ALA A 111 5.78 7.30 -7.49
N PRO A 112 7.08 7.68 -7.50
CA PRO A 112 7.72 8.17 -8.72
C PRO A 112 7.79 7.13 -9.85
N ARG A 113 7.86 5.84 -9.53
CA ARG A 113 7.84 4.77 -10.54
C ARG A 113 6.49 4.62 -11.19
N LEU A 114 5.39 4.73 -10.43
CA LEU A 114 4.04 4.78 -10.98
C LEU A 114 3.86 5.96 -11.93
N ALA A 115 4.31 7.15 -11.52
CA ALA A 115 4.23 8.36 -12.36
C ALA A 115 5.01 8.21 -13.68
N ARG A 116 6.25 7.69 -13.62
CA ARG A 116 7.08 7.46 -14.82
C ARG A 116 6.50 6.38 -15.75
N ALA A 117 5.87 5.36 -15.19
CA ALA A 117 5.23 4.32 -15.97
C ALA A 117 3.97 4.81 -16.70
N GLY A 118 3.43 5.98 -16.34
CA GLY A 118 2.23 6.56 -16.96
C GLY A 118 0.98 5.73 -16.72
N VAL A 119 0.93 4.94 -15.65
CA VAL A 119 -0.26 4.19 -15.25
C VAL A 119 -1.32 5.13 -14.68
N ARG A 120 -2.59 4.79 -14.84
CA ARG A 120 -3.67 5.51 -14.18
C ARG A 120 -3.69 5.20 -12.69
N VAL A 121 -3.73 6.24 -11.85
CA VAL A 121 -3.97 6.14 -10.41
C VAL A 121 -5.31 6.80 -10.11
N PRO A 122 -6.40 6.04 -9.92
CA PRO A 122 -7.73 6.59 -9.70
C PRO A 122 -7.77 7.57 -8.51
N GLY A 123 -8.42 8.73 -8.71
CA GLY A 123 -8.50 9.78 -7.69
C GLY A 123 -7.21 10.59 -7.48
N VAL A 124 -6.10 10.25 -8.15
CA VAL A 124 -4.78 10.89 -7.99
C VAL A 124 -4.29 11.49 -9.30
N CYS A 125 -4.06 10.69 -10.33
CA CYS A 125 -3.60 11.19 -11.62
C CYS A 125 -4.19 10.38 -12.79
N ALA A 126 -4.39 11.06 -13.90
CA ALA A 126 -4.68 10.43 -15.18
C ALA A 126 -3.48 9.64 -15.69
N GLY A 127 -3.74 8.65 -16.54
CA GLY A 127 -2.74 7.80 -17.14
C GLY A 127 -3.39 6.85 -18.15
N ASP A 128 -2.71 5.75 -18.44
CA ASP A 128 -3.22 4.71 -19.33
C ASP A 128 -4.39 3.97 -18.66
N ASP A 129 -5.58 4.13 -19.22
CA ASP A 129 -6.81 3.51 -18.69
C ASP A 129 -6.81 1.97 -18.73
N SER A 130 -5.90 1.38 -19.49
CA SER A 130 -5.71 -0.08 -19.51
C SER A 130 -4.73 -0.58 -18.44
N ARG A 131 -3.99 0.31 -17.75
CA ARG A 131 -2.99 -0.01 -16.73
C ARG A 131 -3.26 0.78 -15.46
N ILE A 132 -3.88 0.14 -14.47
CA ILE A 132 -4.41 0.83 -13.28
C ILE A 132 -3.66 0.42 -12.03
N ALA A 133 -3.17 1.40 -11.28
CA ALA A 133 -2.56 1.19 -9.97
C ALA A 133 -3.50 1.60 -8.84
N ILE A 134 -3.68 0.72 -7.86
CA ILE A 134 -4.49 0.92 -6.66
C ILE A 134 -3.59 0.84 -5.43
N GLU A 135 -3.69 1.82 -4.53
CA GLU A 135 -3.04 1.73 -3.23
C GLU A 135 -3.73 0.66 -2.39
N ALA A 136 -2.98 -0.39 -2.07
CA ALA A 136 -3.42 -1.46 -1.19
C ALA A 136 -2.72 -1.36 0.17
N TYR A 137 -3.35 -1.89 1.18
CA TYR A 137 -2.77 -1.97 2.52
C TYR A 137 -3.19 -3.29 3.19
N PRO A 138 -2.36 -4.34 3.13
CA PRO A 138 -2.67 -5.64 3.71
C PRO A 138 -3.10 -5.57 5.17
N GLY A 139 -2.45 -4.71 5.95
CA GLY A 139 -2.78 -4.52 7.36
C GLY A 139 -4.23 -4.07 7.62
N TYR A 140 -4.89 -3.37 6.71
CA TYR A 140 -6.30 -3.02 6.83
C TYR A 140 -7.19 -4.27 6.76
N LEU A 141 -7.04 -5.05 5.71
CA LEU A 141 -7.84 -6.26 5.51
C LEU A 141 -7.55 -7.31 6.59
N VAL A 142 -6.28 -7.57 6.89
CA VAL A 142 -5.90 -8.56 7.91
C VAL A 142 -6.48 -8.21 9.28
N ARG A 143 -6.53 -6.93 9.66
CA ARG A 143 -7.14 -6.51 10.95
C ARG A 143 -8.64 -6.73 11.03
N SER A 144 -9.37 -6.85 9.92
CA SER A 144 -10.77 -7.28 9.93
C SER A 144 -10.94 -8.75 10.32
N ILE A 145 -9.87 -9.55 10.18
CA ILE A 145 -9.86 -10.99 10.50
C ILE A 145 -9.23 -11.25 11.86
N THR A 146 -8.07 -10.65 12.13
CA THR A 146 -7.32 -10.88 13.37
C THR A 146 -6.45 -9.69 13.75
N ARG A 147 -6.29 -9.46 15.05
CA ARG A 147 -5.33 -8.49 15.61
C ARG A 147 -3.98 -9.14 15.95
N ALA A 148 -3.87 -10.46 15.83
CA ALA A 148 -2.62 -11.17 16.07
C ALA A 148 -1.58 -10.83 15.00
N SER A 149 -0.32 -10.65 15.41
CA SER A 149 0.78 -10.46 14.48
C SER A 149 1.03 -11.73 13.68
N TYR A 150 1.08 -11.65 12.36
CA TYR A 150 1.21 -12.80 11.45
C TYR A 150 2.57 -12.90 10.76
N LYS A 151 3.41 -11.87 10.83
CA LYS A 151 4.69 -11.80 10.11
C LYS A 151 5.81 -11.19 10.94
N SER A 152 7.06 -11.49 10.58
CA SER A 152 8.26 -10.81 11.06
C SER A 152 9.46 -11.10 10.19
N ASP A 153 10.23 -10.06 9.83
CA ASP A 153 11.53 -10.17 9.16
C ASP A 153 12.61 -10.69 10.12
N THR A 154 12.39 -10.54 11.42
CA THR A 154 13.33 -11.00 12.43
C THR A 154 13.12 -12.48 12.75
N ARG A 155 14.09 -13.34 12.40
CA ARG A 155 14.00 -14.79 12.56
C ARG A 155 13.62 -15.23 13.98
N SER A 156 14.18 -14.60 15.01
CA SER A 156 13.86 -14.92 16.42
C SER A 156 12.43 -14.55 16.85
N LYS A 157 11.71 -13.77 16.02
CA LYS A 157 10.31 -13.39 16.25
C LYS A 157 9.32 -14.16 15.36
N GLN A 158 9.81 -15.11 14.57
CA GLN A 158 8.98 -16.00 13.75
C GLN A 158 8.49 -17.16 14.62
N THR A 159 7.33 -17.01 15.24
CA THR A 159 6.79 -17.95 16.23
C THR A 159 5.64 -18.80 15.66
N PRO A 160 5.30 -19.96 16.29
CA PRO A 160 4.14 -20.76 15.92
C PRO A 160 2.83 -19.97 15.89
N GLU A 161 2.62 -19.04 16.85
CA GLU A 161 1.41 -18.23 16.93
C GLU A 161 1.25 -17.32 15.70
N ARG A 162 2.36 -16.85 15.14
CA ARG A 162 2.35 -16.10 13.87
C ARG A 162 2.01 -16.98 12.68
N ALA A 163 2.48 -18.23 12.66
CA ALA A 163 2.10 -19.20 11.64
C ALA A 163 0.61 -19.55 11.73
N GLU A 164 0.07 -19.72 12.92
CA GLU A 164 -1.37 -19.89 13.14
C GLU A 164 -2.18 -18.68 12.70
N ALA A 165 -1.68 -17.46 12.95
CA ALA A 165 -2.33 -16.24 12.48
C ALA A 165 -2.38 -16.19 10.94
N ARG A 166 -1.29 -16.58 10.21
CA ARG A 166 -1.31 -16.70 8.74
C ARG A 166 -2.32 -17.72 8.27
N ALA A 167 -2.36 -18.91 8.90
CA ALA A 167 -3.36 -19.94 8.57
C ALA A 167 -4.80 -19.44 8.74
N ARG A 168 -5.06 -18.69 9.83
CA ARG A 168 -6.36 -18.07 10.09
C ARG A 168 -6.73 -17.06 9.02
N VAL A 169 -5.79 -16.19 8.62
CA VAL A 169 -6.00 -15.21 7.55
C VAL A 169 -6.33 -15.92 6.25
N LEU A 170 -5.53 -16.89 5.81
CA LEU A 170 -5.78 -17.66 4.58
C LEU A 170 -7.15 -18.34 4.60
N ALA A 171 -7.53 -18.96 5.73
CA ALA A 171 -8.83 -19.59 5.88
C ALA A 171 -10.00 -18.58 5.79
N ALA A 172 -9.83 -17.38 6.31
CA ALA A 172 -10.84 -16.31 6.18
C ALA A 172 -10.92 -15.79 4.74
N LEU A 173 -9.79 -15.59 4.07
CA LEU A 173 -9.75 -15.17 2.66
C LEU A 173 -10.45 -16.18 1.75
N THR A 174 -10.24 -17.48 1.95
CA THR A 174 -10.91 -18.53 1.14
C THR A 174 -12.42 -18.59 1.36
N ARG A 175 -12.91 -18.20 2.53
CA ARG A 175 -14.35 -18.16 2.86
C ARG A 175 -15.01 -16.79 2.63
N ALA A 176 -14.25 -15.78 2.15
CA ALA A 176 -14.72 -14.39 2.10
C ALA A 176 -15.14 -13.80 3.48
N ASP A 177 -14.58 -14.31 4.56
CA ASP A 177 -14.89 -13.89 5.93
C ASP A 177 -13.97 -12.73 6.35
N HIS A 178 -14.14 -11.60 5.67
CA HIS A 178 -13.38 -10.35 5.88
C HIS A 178 -14.13 -9.15 5.28
N CYS A 179 -13.66 -7.93 5.58
CA CYS A 179 -14.37 -6.68 5.26
C CYS A 179 -14.65 -6.41 3.76
N LEU A 180 -13.98 -7.09 2.83
CA LEU A 180 -14.21 -6.93 1.38
C LEU A 180 -15.09 -8.03 0.78
N GLU A 181 -15.39 -9.09 1.51
CA GLU A 181 -16.29 -10.19 1.12
C GLU A 181 -15.95 -10.83 -0.25
N VAL A 182 -14.66 -10.92 -0.59
CA VAL A 182 -14.16 -11.51 -1.84
C VAL A 182 -13.49 -12.84 -1.56
N ALA A 183 -14.06 -13.93 -2.04
CA ALA A 183 -13.46 -15.25 -1.88
C ALA A 183 -12.15 -15.39 -2.67
N LEU A 184 -11.12 -15.92 -1.99
CA LEU A 184 -9.85 -16.31 -2.58
C LEU A 184 -9.88 -17.77 -3.02
N THR A 185 -9.40 -18.05 -4.21
CA THR A 185 -9.00 -19.40 -4.65
C THR A 185 -7.56 -19.37 -5.14
N ALA A 186 -6.80 -20.38 -4.83
CA ALA A 186 -5.41 -20.53 -5.29
C ALA A 186 -5.03 -22.02 -5.31
N PRO A 187 -4.02 -22.43 -6.10
CA PRO A 187 -3.41 -23.75 -6.01
C PRO A 187 -2.92 -24.06 -4.58
N PRO A 188 -2.96 -25.31 -4.14
CA PRO A 188 -2.56 -25.70 -2.77
C PRO A 188 -1.11 -25.34 -2.41
N ASP A 189 -0.20 -25.39 -3.37
CA ASP A 189 1.21 -25.00 -3.21
C ASP A 189 1.38 -23.52 -2.94
N ILE A 190 0.62 -22.65 -3.61
CA ILE A 190 0.61 -21.19 -3.34
C ILE A 190 0.09 -20.91 -1.93
N LEU A 191 -0.98 -21.59 -1.51
CA LEU A 191 -1.51 -21.45 -0.15
C LEU A 191 -0.49 -21.91 0.90
N ALA A 192 0.19 -23.04 0.63
CA ALA A 192 1.25 -23.56 1.49
C ALA A 192 2.45 -22.59 1.56
N GLN A 193 2.85 -22.01 0.42
CA GLN A 193 3.89 -20.98 0.37
C GLN A 193 3.50 -19.78 1.23
N ALA A 194 2.30 -19.23 1.06
CA ALA A 194 1.82 -18.08 1.83
C ALA A 194 1.73 -18.38 3.33
N GLN A 195 1.40 -19.61 3.71
CA GLN A 195 1.37 -20.04 5.11
C GLN A 195 2.77 -20.19 5.71
N SER A 196 3.73 -20.73 4.95
CA SER A 196 5.09 -21.01 5.42
C SER A 196 6.00 -19.79 5.41
N ASP A 197 5.72 -18.81 4.55
CA ASP A 197 6.49 -17.58 4.47
C ASP A 197 6.33 -16.74 5.73
N ALA A 198 7.35 -16.81 6.60
CA ALA A 198 7.34 -16.14 7.90
C ALA A 198 7.54 -14.62 7.80
N SER A 199 8.11 -14.09 6.69
CA SER A 199 8.15 -12.66 6.39
C SER A 199 6.75 -12.11 6.14
N GLY A 200 5.86 -12.93 5.59
CA GLY A 200 4.49 -12.60 5.23
C GLY A 200 4.34 -11.91 3.88
N ASP A 201 5.43 -11.76 3.12
CA ASP A 201 5.43 -11.03 1.85
C ASP A 201 4.50 -11.71 0.83
N THR A 202 4.51 -13.06 0.77
CA THR A 202 3.62 -13.83 -0.09
C THR A 202 2.14 -13.61 0.26
N LEU A 203 1.81 -13.60 1.54
CA LEU A 203 0.44 -13.35 2.00
C LEU A 203 0.02 -11.89 1.72
N ASP A 204 0.91 -10.93 1.94
CA ASP A 204 0.65 -9.52 1.65
C ASP A 204 0.42 -9.29 0.15
N ALA A 205 1.20 -9.93 -0.73
CA ALA A 205 0.98 -9.86 -2.18
C ALA A 205 -0.41 -10.39 -2.58
N ILE A 206 -0.83 -11.52 -2.01
CA ILE A 206 -2.18 -12.09 -2.22
C ILE A 206 -3.26 -11.10 -1.75
N VAL A 207 -3.08 -10.48 -0.58
CA VAL A 207 -4.04 -9.49 -0.05
C VAL A 207 -4.09 -8.24 -0.92
N CYS A 208 -2.95 -7.74 -1.41
CA CYS A 208 -2.91 -6.62 -2.36
C CYS A 208 -3.65 -6.93 -3.66
N ALA A 209 -3.43 -8.13 -4.22
CA ALA A 209 -4.14 -8.58 -5.41
C ALA A 209 -5.66 -8.70 -5.16
N LEU A 210 -6.06 -9.14 -3.96
CA LEU A 210 -7.48 -9.22 -3.57
C LEU A 210 -8.10 -7.82 -3.46
N GLN A 211 -7.40 -6.84 -2.86
CA GLN A 211 -7.86 -5.45 -2.80
C GLN A 211 -8.00 -4.85 -4.21
N ALA A 212 -7.05 -5.10 -5.12
CA ALA A 212 -7.14 -4.68 -6.52
C ALA A 212 -8.33 -5.33 -7.24
N GLY A 213 -8.51 -6.65 -7.07
CA GLY A 213 -9.64 -7.39 -7.65
C GLY A 213 -11.00 -6.94 -7.10
N TRP A 214 -11.07 -6.51 -5.85
CA TRP A 214 -12.26 -5.87 -5.27
C TRP A 214 -12.50 -4.49 -5.92
N ALA A 215 -11.46 -3.65 -5.99
CA ALA A 215 -11.54 -2.32 -6.57
C ALA A 215 -11.96 -2.35 -8.05
N ALA A 216 -11.50 -3.33 -8.82
CA ALA A 216 -11.89 -3.51 -10.23
C ALA A 216 -13.41 -3.72 -10.43
N ARG A 217 -14.12 -4.20 -9.40
CA ARG A 217 -15.56 -4.46 -9.45
C ARG A 217 -16.40 -3.37 -8.80
N ALA A 218 -15.78 -2.57 -7.95
CA ALA A 218 -16.46 -1.51 -7.23
C ALA A 218 -16.66 -0.28 -8.13
N PRO A 219 -17.83 0.39 -8.08
CA PRO A 219 -18.04 1.66 -8.76
C PRO A 219 -16.95 2.67 -8.37
N GLY A 220 -16.37 3.35 -9.37
CA GLY A 220 -15.30 4.31 -9.11
C GLY A 220 -14.06 3.73 -8.40
N PHE A 221 -13.78 2.43 -8.55
CA PHE A 221 -12.74 1.69 -7.83
C PHE A 221 -12.95 1.64 -6.31
N GLY A 222 -14.17 1.88 -5.84
CA GLY A 222 -14.50 1.94 -4.41
C GLY A 222 -13.88 3.14 -3.69
N LEU A 223 -13.47 4.15 -4.41
CA LEU A 223 -12.99 5.40 -3.84
C LEU A 223 -14.15 6.29 -3.42
N PRO A 224 -14.07 7.00 -2.29
CA PRO A 224 -15.06 7.99 -1.93
C PRO A 224 -15.02 9.22 -2.84
N ASP A 225 -16.11 9.95 -2.89
CA ASP A 225 -16.16 11.24 -3.56
C ASP A 225 -15.20 12.24 -2.89
N GLY A 226 -14.51 13.06 -3.70
CA GLY A 226 -13.65 14.12 -3.19
C GLY A 226 -12.32 13.65 -2.59
N VAL A 227 -11.79 12.49 -3.02
CA VAL A 227 -10.42 12.09 -2.68
C VAL A 227 -9.45 13.22 -3.02
N ASP A 228 -8.62 13.62 -2.06
CA ASP A 228 -7.54 14.56 -2.30
C ASP A 228 -6.47 13.91 -3.20
N PRO A 229 -6.25 14.43 -4.43
CA PRO A 229 -5.28 13.84 -5.34
C PRO A 229 -3.85 13.79 -4.80
N LEU A 230 -3.51 14.68 -3.85
CA LEU A 230 -2.18 14.72 -3.24
C LEU A 230 -1.97 13.59 -2.23
N GLU A 231 -3.05 13.16 -1.57
CA GLU A 231 -3.03 12.14 -0.52
C GLU A 231 -3.27 10.74 -1.05
N GLY A 232 -4.12 10.60 -2.08
CA GLY A 232 -4.61 9.31 -2.54
C GLY A 232 -5.55 8.61 -1.55
N TRP A 233 -5.89 7.36 -1.81
CA TRP A 233 -6.80 6.59 -0.97
C TRP A 233 -6.46 5.10 -0.98
N ILE A 234 -6.53 4.45 0.18
CA ILE A 234 -6.35 2.99 0.31
C ILE A 234 -7.64 2.28 -0.07
N ALA A 235 -7.57 1.37 -1.05
CA ALA A 235 -8.72 0.64 -1.56
C ALA A 235 -9.43 -0.17 -0.46
N GLY A 236 -10.76 -0.08 -0.45
CA GLY A 236 -11.61 -0.79 0.51
C GLY A 236 -11.83 -0.07 1.84
N VAL A 237 -11.11 1.01 2.11
CA VAL A 237 -11.33 1.81 3.33
C VAL A 237 -12.57 2.69 3.13
N ALA A 238 -13.56 2.52 4.02
CA ALA A 238 -14.75 3.35 4.00
C ALA A 238 -14.44 4.79 4.42
N GLN A 239 -15.10 5.75 3.78
CA GLN A 239 -15.07 7.15 4.23
C GLN A 239 -15.80 7.23 5.58
N VAL A 240 -15.10 7.75 6.58
CA VAL A 240 -15.75 8.12 7.84
C VAL A 240 -16.17 9.58 7.73
N ASN A 241 -17.47 9.83 7.68
CA ASN A 241 -17.98 11.20 7.80
C ASN A 241 -17.62 11.70 9.21
N VAL A 242 -16.70 12.68 9.27
CA VAL A 242 -16.30 13.36 10.50
C VAL A 242 -17.21 14.55 10.73
#